data_f11a2e7f8238a85c080adcbf2c33e271
#
_entry.id   f11a2e7f8238a85c080adcbf2c33e271
#
_cell.length_a   1.000
_cell.length_b   1.000
_cell.length_c   1.000
_cell.angle_alpha   90.00
_cell.angle_beta   90.00
_cell.angle_gamma   90.00
#
_symmetry.space_group_name_H-M   'P 1'
#
loop_
_entity.id
_entity.type
_entity.pdbx_description
1 polymer ?
#
loop_
_entity_poly.entity_id
_entity_poly.type
_entity_poly.pdbx_seq_one_letter_code
_entity_poly.pdbx_strand_id
1 'polypeptide(L)'
;AERARSFFEEWAMNFSMNHMNQESRQHPISRRAFLGALPVCAAFVPRVAAETPKPAGISFFVVGDTHYCAKQDDPTKMLEESLHANQGLLRWLNELPGKEFPSVVGGGAIPVPDGVIHAGDIIDNGDKGPGKYGMVATECAAFTRDWGLNGGEGLLRWPVREIHGNHDGPQGDTPMVKEIIARNQRRKGLLHVSENGLHYSWDWGGVHFVALGIVAGDAPQITRKRRYAPMASLPFLEKDLQTHVGKSGKPVVLIHHVDVHRYSVTVEDEKVKNHEWDYGDAQAFYQIIAPYRIAACICGHTHVRRTMRWDGTPDGNTTKGVPFLNTDNAAHFHSQSQAVLHVAITGEEMIVREFATQDAWKSGAWTPQLWRYKV
;
A
#
# COMPACT_ATOMS: atom_id res chain seq x y z
N ALA A 1 23.86 -6.55 1.89
CA ALA A 1 23.36 -7.28 3.07
C ALA A 1 24.04 -6.77 4.36
N GLU A 2 25.36 -6.64 4.40
CA GLU A 2 26.08 -6.14 5.59
C GLU A 2 25.83 -4.65 5.89
N ARG A 3 25.74 -3.77 4.91
CA ARG A 3 25.43 -2.35 5.13
C ARG A 3 24.01 -2.07 5.65
N ALA A 4 23.06 -2.93 5.37
CA ALA A 4 21.72 -2.82 5.93
C ALA A 4 21.67 -3.22 7.41
N ARG A 5 22.45 -4.24 7.83
CA ARG A 5 22.55 -4.65 9.23
C ARG A 5 23.12 -3.56 10.14
N SER A 6 24.18 -2.88 9.71
CA SER A 6 24.83 -1.81 10.49
C SER A 6 23.89 -0.62 10.76
N PHE A 7 23.04 -0.26 9.80
CA PHE A 7 22.11 0.86 9.95
C PHE A 7 20.97 0.56 10.94
N PHE A 8 20.49 -0.69 10.98
CA PHE A 8 19.44 -1.09 11.91
C PHE A 8 19.93 -1.27 13.36
N GLU A 9 21.18 -1.68 13.54
CA GLU A 9 21.77 -1.78 14.89
C GLU A 9 21.94 -0.41 15.57
N GLU A 10 22.28 0.63 14.81
CA GLU A 10 22.39 2.01 15.29
C GLU A 10 21.01 2.61 15.66
N TRP A 11 19.97 2.28 14.92
CA TRP A 11 18.59 2.73 15.18
C TRP A 11 18.00 2.06 16.43
N ALA A 12 18.21 0.77 16.62
CA ALA A 12 17.73 0.01 17.78
C ALA A 12 18.38 0.50 19.10
N MET A 13 19.65 0.88 19.09
CA MET A 13 20.34 1.42 20.27
C MET A 13 19.79 2.79 20.67
N ASN A 14 19.45 3.65 19.72
CA ASN A 14 18.90 4.98 20.03
C ASN A 14 17.45 4.90 20.55
N PHE A 15 16.69 3.88 20.19
CA PHE A 15 15.32 3.67 20.69
C PHE A 15 15.30 3.20 22.15
N SER A 16 16.23 2.35 22.55
CA SER A 16 16.32 1.83 23.91
C SER A 16 16.73 2.88 24.96
N MET A 17 17.53 3.89 24.57
CA MET A 17 17.97 4.94 25.49
C MET A 17 16.92 6.01 25.81
N ASN A 18 15.93 6.23 24.94
CA ASN A 18 14.89 7.25 25.17
C ASN A 18 13.74 6.78 26.08
N HIS A 19 13.63 5.48 26.37
CA HIS A 19 12.59 4.96 27.27
C HIS A 19 13.00 4.88 28.75
N MET A 20 14.25 5.15 29.11
CA MET A 20 14.72 4.99 30.48
C MET A 20 14.69 6.26 31.36
N ASN A 21 14.20 7.40 30.87
CA ASN A 21 14.29 8.68 31.61
C ASN A 21 12.93 9.31 32.01
N GLN A 22 11.87 8.52 32.21
CA GLN A 22 10.63 9.05 32.82
C GLN A 22 10.17 8.20 33.99
N GLU A 23 10.88 8.25 35.10
CA GLU A 23 10.31 7.91 36.41
C GLU A 23 10.69 8.96 37.47
N SER A 24 9.67 9.24 38.27
CA SER A 24 9.68 9.89 39.60
C SER A 24 9.78 11.41 39.71
N ARG A 25 8.64 12.02 39.97
CA ARG A 25 8.47 13.03 41.05
C ARG A 25 7.05 12.95 41.63
N GLN A 26 6.93 12.31 42.81
CA GLN A 26 5.79 12.43 43.69
C GLN A 26 5.95 13.68 44.54
N HIS A 27 4.89 14.47 44.72
CA HIS A 27 4.74 15.46 45.79
C HIS A 27 3.42 15.27 46.55
N PRO A 28 3.39 15.56 47.86
CA PRO A 28 2.37 15.04 48.77
C PRO A 28 1.09 15.85 48.87
N ILE A 29 0.02 15.13 49.18
CA ILE A 29 -1.32 15.65 49.41
C ILE A 29 -1.45 16.28 50.81
N SER A 30 -1.94 17.50 50.88
CA SER A 30 -2.42 18.12 52.14
C SER A 30 -3.94 18.09 52.20
N ARG A 31 -4.48 17.62 53.33
CA ARG A 31 -5.91 17.61 53.68
C ARG A 31 -6.36 18.93 54.22
N ARG A 32 -7.55 19.43 53.80
CA ARG A 32 -8.68 19.98 54.56
C ARG A 32 -9.47 20.99 53.70
N ALA A 33 -10.73 20.70 53.41
CA ALA A 33 -11.88 21.34 54.03
C ALA A 33 -13.18 20.85 53.36
N PHE A 34 -14.10 20.44 54.22
CA PHE A 34 -15.47 20.03 53.92
C PHE A 34 -16.35 21.30 53.93
N LEU A 35 -17.19 21.56 52.89
CA LEU A 35 -18.42 22.35 52.99
C LEU A 35 -19.28 22.16 51.73
N GLY A 36 -20.48 21.69 51.97
CA GLY A 36 -21.77 21.78 51.33
C GLY A 36 -21.88 21.99 49.80
N ALA A 37 -22.35 20.95 49.08
CA ALA A 37 -22.76 21.10 47.68
C ALA A 37 -24.23 20.70 47.48
N LEU A 38 -24.98 21.59 46.90
CA LEU A 38 -26.28 21.35 46.27
C LEU A 38 -26.08 20.61 44.94
N PRO A 39 -26.97 19.70 44.51
CA PRO A 39 -26.82 19.01 43.25
C PRO A 39 -27.26 19.92 42.09
N VAL A 40 -26.31 20.38 41.31
CA VAL A 40 -26.58 20.95 40.00
C VAL A 40 -26.66 19.77 39.00
N CYS A 41 -27.87 19.50 38.51
CA CYS A 41 -28.06 18.62 37.37
C CYS A 41 -27.42 19.25 36.13
N ALA A 42 -26.15 18.90 35.85
CA ALA A 42 -25.52 19.23 34.59
C ALA A 42 -26.11 18.32 33.50
N ALA A 43 -26.92 18.89 32.62
CA ALA A 43 -27.32 18.23 31.38
C ALA A 43 -26.09 17.90 30.59
N PHE A 44 -25.83 16.61 30.39
CA PHE A 44 -24.78 16.11 29.54
C PHE A 44 -25.16 16.37 28.07
N VAL A 45 -24.74 17.52 27.52
CA VAL A 45 -24.79 17.76 26.09
C VAL A 45 -23.64 16.97 25.48
N PRO A 46 -23.90 15.97 24.63
CA PRO A 46 -22.80 15.27 23.95
C PRO A 46 -22.07 16.33 23.12
N ARG A 47 -20.83 16.59 23.47
CA ARG A 47 -19.93 17.42 22.69
C ARG A 47 -19.67 16.64 21.39
N VAL A 48 -20.38 16.96 20.31
CA VAL A 48 -20.01 16.54 18.95
C VAL A 48 -18.58 17.07 18.77
N ALA A 49 -17.63 16.16 18.71
CA ALA A 49 -16.25 16.52 18.37
C ALA A 49 -16.33 17.24 17.03
N ALA A 50 -15.96 18.50 16.99
CA ALA A 50 -15.86 19.25 15.75
C ALA A 50 -14.85 18.47 14.89
N GLU A 51 -15.31 17.98 13.73
CA GLU A 51 -14.42 17.40 12.73
C GLU A 51 -13.37 18.46 12.42
N THR A 52 -12.11 18.14 12.71
CA THR A 52 -10.99 18.97 12.30
C THR A 52 -11.06 19.12 10.79
N PRO A 53 -11.04 20.34 10.25
CA PRO A 53 -11.11 20.55 8.80
C PRO A 53 -10.03 19.69 8.13
N LYS A 54 -10.43 18.81 7.21
CA LYS A 54 -9.48 18.01 6.42
C LYS A 54 -8.54 18.99 5.71
N PRO A 55 -7.20 18.90 5.87
CA PRO A 55 -6.29 19.76 5.15
C PRO A 55 -6.56 19.67 3.65
N ALA A 56 -6.36 20.78 2.92
CA ALA A 56 -6.55 20.82 1.47
C ALA A 56 -5.54 19.87 0.79
N GLY A 57 -5.90 18.60 0.66
CA GLY A 57 -5.06 17.53 0.13
C GLY A 57 -5.62 16.15 0.45
N ILE A 58 -4.93 15.14 -0.02
CA ILE A 58 -5.27 13.73 0.22
C ILE A 58 -4.17 13.06 1.04
N SER A 59 -4.52 12.03 1.78
CA SER A 59 -3.57 11.15 2.42
C SER A 59 -4.04 9.69 2.36
N PHE A 60 -3.11 8.76 2.24
CA PHE A 60 -3.41 7.35 2.19
C PHE A 60 -2.22 6.52 2.66
N PHE A 61 -2.50 5.29 3.09
CA PHE A 61 -1.45 4.33 3.34
C PHE A 61 -1.20 3.47 2.10
N VAL A 62 0.04 3.00 1.95
CA VAL A 62 0.45 2.03 0.92
C VAL A 62 1.02 0.82 1.63
N VAL A 63 0.50 -0.34 1.26
CA VAL A 63 0.97 -1.65 1.70
C VAL A 63 1.16 -2.54 0.47
N GLY A 64 1.93 -3.59 0.59
CA GLY A 64 2.05 -4.65 -0.40
C GLY A 64 2.52 -5.93 0.28
N ASP A 65 2.46 -7.04 -0.44
CA ASP A 65 3.13 -8.27 -0.05
C ASP A 65 2.72 -8.73 1.38
N THR A 66 1.40 -8.82 1.60
CA THR A 66 0.82 -9.25 2.88
C THR A 66 0.80 -10.76 3.05
N HIS A 67 0.79 -11.50 1.94
CA HIS A 67 0.90 -12.96 1.88
C HIS A 67 0.06 -13.67 2.94
N TYR A 68 -1.27 -13.48 2.92
CA TYR A 68 -2.14 -14.35 3.70
C TYR A 68 -1.85 -15.80 3.36
N CYS A 69 -1.44 -16.60 4.34
CA CYS A 69 -1.01 -17.98 4.12
C CYS A 69 -1.82 -18.95 4.99
N ALA A 70 -2.42 -19.97 4.36
CA ALA A 70 -3.06 -21.07 5.05
C ALA A 70 -2.06 -22.15 5.46
N LYS A 71 -2.43 -23.01 6.40
CA LYS A 71 -1.61 -24.15 6.82
C LYS A 71 -1.52 -25.19 5.72
N GLN A 72 -0.34 -25.73 5.49
CA GLN A 72 -0.15 -26.75 4.45
C GLN A 72 -0.74 -28.11 4.86
N ASP A 73 -0.72 -28.43 6.16
CA ASP A 73 -1.26 -29.67 6.74
C ASP A 73 -2.78 -29.60 7.00
N ASP A 74 -3.34 -28.39 7.09
CA ASP A 74 -4.78 -28.16 7.23
C ASP A 74 -5.18 -26.91 6.40
N PRO A 75 -5.43 -27.06 5.08
CA PRO A 75 -5.72 -25.95 4.18
C PRO A 75 -6.97 -25.14 4.55
N THR A 76 -7.79 -25.61 5.48
CA THR A 76 -8.99 -24.89 5.97
C THR A 76 -8.66 -23.88 7.07
N LYS A 77 -7.44 -23.84 7.54
CA LYS A 77 -6.99 -22.96 8.61
C LYS A 77 -5.85 -22.04 8.17
N MET A 78 -5.89 -20.81 8.64
CA MET A 78 -4.79 -19.88 8.44
C MET A 78 -3.57 -20.28 9.27
N LEU A 79 -2.37 -20.01 8.72
CA LEU A 79 -1.12 -20.01 9.47
C LEU A 79 -1.18 -18.89 10.51
N GLU A 80 -0.90 -19.20 11.77
CA GLU A 80 -1.08 -18.27 12.89
C GLU A 80 -0.17 -17.03 12.75
N GLU A 81 1.07 -17.24 12.34
CA GLU A 81 2.04 -16.17 12.12
C GLU A 81 1.56 -15.20 11.03
N SER A 82 1.02 -15.72 9.92
CA SER A 82 0.44 -14.90 8.86
C SER A 82 -0.76 -14.11 9.35
N LEU A 83 -1.66 -14.76 10.09
CA LEU A 83 -2.85 -14.10 10.62
C LEU A 83 -2.48 -13.00 11.63
N HIS A 84 -1.55 -13.28 12.55
CA HIS A 84 -1.11 -12.32 13.56
C HIS A 84 -0.41 -11.10 12.94
N ALA A 85 0.48 -11.31 11.96
CA ALA A 85 1.15 -10.21 11.28
C ALA A 85 0.14 -9.31 10.56
N ASN A 86 -0.79 -9.91 9.80
CA ASN A 86 -1.81 -9.15 9.08
C ASN A 86 -2.75 -8.39 10.01
N GLN A 87 -3.26 -9.00 11.07
CA GLN A 87 -4.13 -8.34 12.04
C GLN A 87 -3.39 -7.25 12.84
N GLY A 88 -2.11 -7.48 13.16
CA GLY A 88 -1.24 -6.47 13.76
C GLY A 88 -1.06 -5.25 12.88
N LEU A 89 -0.83 -5.45 11.57
CA LEU A 89 -0.78 -4.39 10.57
C LEU A 89 -2.08 -3.58 10.56
N LEU A 90 -3.23 -4.24 10.43
CA LEU A 90 -4.53 -3.56 10.37
C LEU A 90 -4.83 -2.73 11.63
N ARG A 91 -4.45 -3.24 12.80
CA ARG A 91 -4.53 -2.48 14.05
C ARG A 91 -3.75 -1.17 13.96
N TRP A 92 -2.49 -1.21 13.50
CA TRP A 92 -1.67 -0.01 13.36
C TRP A 92 -2.25 0.97 12.33
N LEU A 93 -2.71 0.51 11.18
CA LEU A 93 -3.35 1.36 10.18
C LEU A 93 -4.59 2.09 10.73
N ASN A 94 -5.31 1.46 11.66
CA ASN A 94 -6.46 2.05 12.32
C ASN A 94 -6.09 3.03 13.44
N GLU A 95 -4.97 2.83 14.12
CA GLU A 95 -4.58 3.57 15.31
C GLU A 95 -3.67 4.77 15.02
N LEU A 96 -2.98 4.79 13.88
CA LEU A 96 -2.06 5.88 13.52
C LEU A 96 -2.78 7.21 13.26
N PRO A 97 -3.92 7.28 12.53
CA PRO A 97 -4.60 8.54 12.27
C PRO A 97 -5.01 9.25 13.55
N GLY A 98 -4.75 10.57 13.60
CA GLY A 98 -4.99 11.41 14.78
C GLY A 98 -3.85 11.44 15.80
N LYS A 99 -2.85 10.57 15.70
CA LYS A 99 -1.59 10.68 16.45
C LYS A 99 -0.67 11.71 15.79
N GLU A 100 0.44 12.04 16.45
CA GLU A 100 1.44 12.99 15.94
C GLU A 100 2.55 12.26 15.19
N PHE A 101 2.98 12.81 14.07
CA PHE A 101 4.26 12.44 13.46
C PHE A 101 5.41 12.90 14.36
N PRO A 102 6.46 12.09 14.53
CA PRO A 102 7.70 12.57 15.14
C PRO A 102 8.29 13.77 14.38
N SER A 103 8.95 14.66 15.09
CA SER A 103 9.59 15.84 14.48
C SER A 103 10.60 15.50 13.38
N VAL A 104 11.29 14.35 13.50
CA VAL A 104 12.26 13.85 12.51
C VAL A 104 11.64 13.59 11.13
N VAL A 105 10.33 13.31 11.07
CA VAL A 105 9.59 13.16 9.82
C VAL A 105 8.61 14.31 9.56
N GLY A 106 8.88 15.48 10.16
CA GLY A 106 8.19 16.73 9.88
C GLY A 106 7.12 17.13 10.87
N GLY A 107 6.83 16.33 11.91
CA GLY A 107 5.83 16.65 12.94
C GLY A 107 4.41 16.79 12.41
N GLY A 108 3.50 17.25 13.27
CA GLY A 108 2.10 17.49 12.97
C GLY A 108 1.22 16.23 13.08
N ALA A 109 -0.09 16.43 13.06
CA ALA A 109 -1.05 15.34 13.21
C ALA A 109 -1.08 14.43 11.95
N ILE A 110 -1.17 13.12 12.18
CA ILE A 110 -1.39 12.13 11.12
C ILE A 110 -2.84 12.27 10.65
N PRO A 111 -3.06 12.64 9.38
CA PRO A 111 -4.40 12.86 8.89
C PRO A 111 -5.20 11.56 8.79
N VAL A 112 -6.53 11.67 8.81
CA VAL A 112 -7.43 10.57 8.46
C VAL A 112 -7.21 10.23 7.00
N PRO A 113 -6.87 8.97 6.66
CA PRO A 113 -6.58 8.59 5.28
C PRO A 113 -7.85 8.52 4.42
N ASP A 114 -7.73 8.81 3.14
CA ASP A 114 -8.78 8.56 2.15
C ASP A 114 -8.98 7.06 1.91
N GLY A 115 -7.95 6.27 2.18
CA GLY A 115 -7.97 4.81 2.10
C GLY A 115 -6.59 4.18 2.23
N VAL A 116 -6.53 2.91 1.90
CA VAL A 116 -5.31 2.11 1.84
C VAL A 116 -5.16 1.55 0.42
N ILE A 117 -3.99 1.72 -0.19
CA ILE A 117 -3.62 1.08 -1.44
C ILE A 117 -2.84 -0.19 -1.12
N HIS A 118 -3.27 -1.33 -1.67
CA HIS A 118 -2.57 -2.61 -1.56
C HIS A 118 -1.96 -2.97 -2.90
N ALA A 119 -0.64 -2.97 -2.96
CA ALA A 119 0.14 -3.08 -4.19
C ALA A 119 0.37 -4.54 -4.66
N GLY A 120 -0.52 -5.47 -4.29
CA GLY A 120 -0.47 -6.87 -4.75
C GLY A 120 0.22 -7.83 -3.77
N ASP A 121 0.25 -9.11 -4.15
CA ASP A 121 0.68 -10.24 -3.32
C ASP A 121 -0.09 -10.27 -1.98
N ILE A 122 -1.42 -10.35 -2.14
CA ILE A 122 -2.38 -10.38 -1.04
C ILE A 122 -2.31 -11.74 -0.34
N ILE A 123 -2.31 -12.82 -1.14
CA ILE A 123 -2.24 -14.21 -0.69
C ILE A 123 -0.93 -14.88 -1.10
N ASP A 124 -0.61 -16.04 -0.54
CA ASP A 124 0.67 -16.73 -0.79
C ASP A 124 0.58 -17.85 -1.83
N ASN A 125 -0.57 -18.46 -2.07
CA ASN A 125 -0.64 -19.74 -2.77
C ASN A 125 -1.35 -19.70 -4.13
N GLY A 126 -1.74 -18.55 -4.65
CA GLY A 126 -2.47 -18.46 -5.93
C GLY A 126 -1.63 -18.84 -7.16
N ASP A 127 -0.32 -18.70 -7.10
CA ASP A 127 0.64 -19.09 -8.15
C ASP A 127 0.99 -20.60 -8.14
N LYS A 128 0.60 -21.33 -7.09
CA LYS A 128 1.00 -22.73 -6.86
C LYS A 128 0.12 -23.76 -7.58
N GLY A 129 -0.83 -23.29 -8.39
CA GLY A 129 -1.69 -24.09 -9.22
C GLY A 129 -2.88 -24.74 -8.52
N PRO A 130 -3.74 -25.50 -9.27
CA PRO A 130 -5.01 -26.00 -8.79
C PRO A 130 -4.94 -26.87 -7.54
N GLY A 131 -3.84 -27.60 -7.32
CA GLY A 131 -3.64 -28.43 -6.12
C GLY A 131 -3.61 -27.64 -4.81
N LYS A 132 -3.43 -26.32 -4.85
CA LYS A 132 -3.41 -25.41 -3.70
C LYS A 132 -4.68 -24.56 -3.56
N TYR A 133 -5.67 -24.71 -4.42
CA TYR A 133 -6.88 -23.86 -4.39
C TYR A 133 -7.71 -23.99 -3.09
N GLY A 134 -7.56 -25.09 -2.34
CA GLY A 134 -8.12 -25.18 -0.99
C GLY A 134 -7.51 -24.16 -0.03
N MET A 135 -6.18 -23.96 -0.08
CA MET A 135 -5.49 -22.92 0.69
C MET A 135 -5.90 -21.53 0.21
N VAL A 136 -5.90 -21.30 -1.10
CA VAL A 136 -6.30 -20.02 -1.72
C VAL A 136 -7.69 -19.56 -1.27
N ALA A 137 -8.65 -20.47 -1.18
CA ALA A 137 -10.01 -20.16 -0.71
C ALA A 137 -9.98 -19.64 0.75
N THR A 138 -9.19 -20.26 1.62
CA THR A 138 -9.03 -19.86 3.03
C THR A 138 -8.33 -18.52 3.14
N GLU A 139 -7.30 -18.28 2.34
CA GLU A 139 -6.52 -17.04 2.30
C GLU A 139 -7.39 -15.86 1.80
N CYS A 140 -8.12 -16.06 0.70
CA CYS A 140 -9.06 -15.07 0.16
C CYS A 140 -10.15 -14.72 1.17
N ALA A 141 -10.71 -15.72 1.86
CA ALA A 141 -11.74 -15.50 2.88
C ALA A 141 -11.19 -14.71 4.07
N ALA A 142 -9.96 -15.00 4.51
CA ALA A 142 -9.30 -14.27 5.58
C ALA A 142 -9.03 -12.81 5.19
N PHE A 143 -8.47 -12.56 4.02
CA PHE A 143 -8.28 -11.21 3.51
C PHE A 143 -9.60 -10.43 3.43
N THR A 144 -10.62 -11.00 2.80
CA THR A 144 -11.92 -10.34 2.62
C THR A 144 -12.58 -9.98 3.95
N ARG A 145 -12.52 -10.90 4.93
CA ARG A 145 -13.03 -10.70 6.29
C ARG A 145 -12.29 -9.58 7.00
N ASP A 146 -10.95 -9.56 6.94
CA ASP A 146 -10.13 -8.66 7.73
C ASP A 146 -10.05 -7.26 7.12
N TRP A 147 -9.92 -7.17 5.80
CA TRP A 147 -9.75 -5.88 5.10
C TRP A 147 -11.08 -5.19 4.75
N GLY A 148 -12.18 -5.93 4.60
CA GLY A 148 -13.42 -5.36 4.08
C GLY A 148 -13.24 -4.82 2.66
N LEU A 149 -13.96 -3.76 2.28
CA LEU A 149 -13.92 -3.18 0.93
C LEU A 149 -14.02 -1.65 0.94
N ASN A 150 -15.12 -1.11 1.47
CA ASN A 150 -15.45 0.33 1.42
C ASN A 150 -15.19 1.05 2.74
N GLY A 151 -14.60 0.35 3.72
CA GLY A 151 -14.27 0.83 5.05
C GLY A 151 -15.31 0.46 6.11
N GLY A 152 -14.82 -0.12 7.23
CA GLY A 152 -15.67 -0.52 8.35
C GLY A 152 -16.43 -1.83 8.19
N GLU A 153 -16.22 -2.55 7.10
CA GLU A 153 -16.84 -3.86 6.83
C GLU A 153 -16.01 -5.02 7.37
N GLY A 154 -14.72 -4.78 7.68
CA GLY A 154 -13.78 -5.73 8.25
C GLY A 154 -13.09 -5.14 9.48
N LEU A 155 -11.88 -5.64 9.78
CA LEU A 155 -11.04 -5.06 10.82
C LEU A 155 -10.50 -3.69 10.41
N LEU A 156 -10.21 -3.49 9.11
CA LEU A 156 -9.77 -2.21 8.59
C LEU A 156 -10.93 -1.20 8.56
N ARG A 157 -10.69 0.00 9.07
CA ARG A 157 -11.69 1.08 9.11
C ARG A 157 -11.78 1.87 7.81
N TRP A 158 -10.78 1.79 6.95
CA TRP A 158 -10.60 2.59 5.76
C TRP A 158 -10.96 1.82 4.49
N PRO A 159 -11.38 2.49 3.41
CA PRO A 159 -11.53 1.83 2.11
C PRO A 159 -10.19 1.25 1.65
N VAL A 160 -10.21 0.06 1.07
CA VAL A 160 -9.03 -0.55 0.46
C VAL A 160 -9.13 -0.55 -1.07
N ARG A 161 -8.01 -0.29 -1.74
CA ARG A 161 -7.83 -0.31 -3.19
C ARG A 161 -6.70 -1.28 -3.51
N GLU A 162 -7.05 -2.53 -3.74
CA GLU A 162 -6.08 -3.60 -4.00
C GLU A 162 -5.94 -3.89 -5.48
N ILE A 163 -4.73 -4.31 -5.87
CA ILE A 163 -4.44 -4.98 -7.13
C ILE A 163 -3.99 -6.41 -6.84
N HIS A 164 -3.98 -7.26 -7.86
CA HIS A 164 -3.35 -8.58 -7.73
C HIS A 164 -1.84 -8.50 -7.97
N GLY A 165 -1.08 -9.33 -7.26
CA GLY A 165 0.32 -9.61 -7.52
C GLY A 165 0.53 -10.99 -8.12
N ASN A 166 1.78 -11.44 -8.25
CA ASN A 166 2.08 -12.73 -8.88
C ASN A 166 1.68 -13.92 -8.01
N HIS A 167 1.73 -13.80 -6.68
CA HIS A 167 1.23 -14.84 -5.77
C HIS A 167 -0.30 -14.91 -5.74
N ASP A 168 -1.00 -13.85 -6.13
CA ASP A 168 -2.45 -13.87 -6.26
C ASP A 168 -2.92 -14.60 -7.52
N GLY A 169 -2.14 -14.55 -8.61
CA GLY A 169 -2.42 -15.25 -9.85
C GLY A 169 -1.70 -14.69 -11.06
N PRO A 170 -0.54 -15.26 -11.42
CA PRO A 170 0.30 -14.76 -12.51
C PRO A 170 -0.35 -14.82 -13.90
N GLN A 171 -1.39 -15.64 -14.06
CA GLN A 171 -2.14 -15.82 -15.32
C GLN A 171 -3.52 -15.15 -15.30
N GLY A 172 -3.91 -14.52 -14.20
CA GLY A 172 -5.17 -13.80 -14.08
C GLY A 172 -6.43 -14.67 -13.92
N ASP A 173 -6.32 -15.96 -13.62
CA ASP A 173 -7.44 -16.92 -13.62
C ASP A 173 -7.72 -17.58 -12.26
N THR A 174 -7.01 -17.19 -11.22
CA THR A 174 -7.11 -17.78 -9.88
C THR A 174 -8.37 -17.34 -9.11
N PRO A 175 -8.73 -18.04 -8.02
CA PRO A 175 -9.81 -17.60 -7.15
C PRO A 175 -9.62 -16.19 -6.58
N MET A 176 -8.37 -15.77 -6.24
CA MET A 176 -8.13 -14.43 -5.73
C MET A 176 -8.37 -13.35 -6.78
N VAL A 177 -7.92 -13.56 -8.02
CA VAL A 177 -8.21 -12.62 -9.11
C VAL A 177 -9.71 -12.50 -9.36
N LYS A 178 -10.45 -13.62 -9.33
CA LYS A 178 -11.93 -13.61 -9.45
C LYS A 178 -12.58 -12.86 -8.29
N GLU A 179 -12.06 -12.99 -7.07
CA GLU A 179 -12.55 -12.22 -5.93
C GLU A 179 -12.31 -10.73 -6.11
N ILE A 180 -11.13 -10.28 -6.61
CA ILE A 180 -10.87 -8.87 -6.91
C ILE A 180 -11.88 -8.34 -7.94
N ILE A 181 -12.17 -9.10 -9.00
CA ILE A 181 -13.18 -8.73 -10.01
C ILE A 181 -14.56 -8.57 -9.36
N ALA A 182 -14.97 -9.54 -8.53
CA ALA A 182 -16.24 -9.48 -7.81
C ALA A 182 -16.31 -8.32 -6.82
N ARG A 183 -15.20 -7.98 -6.17
CA ARG A 183 -15.08 -6.82 -5.27
C ARG A 183 -15.21 -5.51 -6.03
N ASN A 184 -14.61 -5.39 -7.23
CA ASN A 184 -14.73 -4.20 -8.06
C ASN A 184 -16.18 -3.89 -8.46
N GLN A 185 -17.05 -4.90 -8.63
CA GLN A 185 -18.48 -4.70 -8.88
C GLN A 185 -19.23 -4.08 -7.69
N ARG A 186 -18.72 -4.24 -6.47
CA ARG A 186 -19.31 -3.73 -5.21
C ARG A 186 -18.60 -2.51 -4.65
N ARG A 187 -17.46 -2.15 -5.23
CA ARG A 187 -16.59 -1.06 -4.77
C ARG A 187 -17.22 0.28 -5.10
N LYS A 188 -17.29 1.16 -4.11
CA LYS A 188 -17.83 2.51 -4.27
C LYS A 188 -16.78 3.48 -4.83
N GLY A 189 -17.24 4.50 -5.56
CA GLY A 189 -16.43 5.61 -6.00
C GLY A 189 -15.44 5.28 -7.12
N LEU A 190 -15.69 4.22 -7.90
CA LEU A 190 -14.94 3.96 -9.14
C LEU A 190 -15.44 4.89 -10.25
N LEU A 191 -14.52 5.32 -11.10
CA LEU A 191 -14.81 6.11 -12.31
C LEU A 191 -14.89 5.21 -13.54
N HIS A 192 -13.97 4.27 -13.66
CA HIS A 192 -13.88 3.37 -14.78
C HIS A 192 -13.43 1.98 -14.32
N VAL A 193 -13.98 0.95 -14.94
CA VAL A 193 -13.59 -0.45 -14.75
C VAL A 193 -13.40 -1.08 -16.11
N SER A 194 -12.32 -1.85 -16.28
CA SER A 194 -12.03 -2.56 -17.53
C SER A 194 -13.11 -3.60 -17.87
N GLU A 195 -13.19 -4.00 -19.13
CA GLU A 195 -14.17 -5.01 -19.59
C GLU A 195 -14.03 -6.35 -18.86
N ASN A 196 -12.79 -6.74 -18.51
CA ASN A 196 -12.54 -7.95 -17.70
C ASN A 196 -12.82 -7.76 -16.21
N GLY A 197 -13.16 -6.55 -15.75
CA GLY A 197 -13.51 -6.23 -14.37
C GLY A 197 -12.31 -6.07 -13.43
N LEU A 198 -11.07 -6.24 -13.90
CA LEU A 198 -9.89 -6.33 -13.04
C LEU A 198 -9.19 -4.97 -12.82
N HIS A 199 -9.02 -4.19 -13.90
CA HIS A 199 -8.40 -2.87 -13.80
C HIS A 199 -9.46 -1.82 -13.51
N TYR A 200 -9.11 -0.80 -12.73
CA TYR A 200 -10.06 0.24 -12.36
C TYR A 200 -9.39 1.56 -11.99
N SER A 201 -10.15 2.65 -12.06
CA SER A 201 -9.70 3.97 -11.66
C SER A 201 -10.67 4.65 -10.72
N TRP A 202 -10.16 5.61 -9.95
CA TRP A 202 -10.92 6.45 -9.04
C TRP A 202 -10.22 7.77 -8.79
N ASP A 203 -10.93 8.74 -8.23
CA ASP A 203 -10.35 9.98 -7.73
C ASP A 203 -10.41 10.02 -6.19
N TRP A 204 -9.33 10.48 -5.57
CA TRP A 204 -9.34 11.01 -4.23
C TRP A 204 -8.92 12.47 -4.27
N GLY A 205 -9.80 13.38 -3.79
CA GLY A 205 -9.58 14.81 -3.94
C GLY A 205 -9.34 15.20 -5.40
N GLY A 206 -8.27 15.92 -5.68
CA GLY A 206 -7.88 16.33 -7.04
C GLY A 206 -6.90 15.39 -7.74
N VAL A 207 -6.65 14.18 -7.22
CA VAL A 207 -5.68 13.22 -7.75
C VAL A 207 -6.40 12.03 -8.36
N HIS A 208 -5.96 11.60 -9.54
CA HIS A 208 -6.47 10.45 -10.26
C HIS A 208 -5.62 9.21 -10.00
N PHE A 209 -6.26 8.07 -9.75
CA PHE A 209 -5.60 6.79 -9.43
C PHE A 209 -6.02 5.73 -10.43
N VAL A 210 -5.04 4.91 -10.89
CA VAL A 210 -5.28 3.80 -11.82
C VAL A 210 -4.62 2.53 -11.34
N ALA A 211 -5.42 1.49 -11.12
CA ALA A 211 -5.01 0.14 -10.70
C ALA A 211 -4.85 -0.78 -11.92
N LEU A 212 -3.64 -1.33 -12.15
CA LEU A 212 -3.25 -2.04 -13.37
C LEU A 212 -2.91 -3.53 -13.17
N GLY A 213 -2.82 -4.02 -11.94
CA GLY A 213 -2.43 -5.41 -11.66
C GLY A 213 -0.92 -5.63 -11.63
N ILE A 214 -0.43 -6.78 -12.14
CA ILE A 214 0.99 -7.15 -11.96
C ILE A 214 1.90 -6.29 -12.82
N VAL A 215 1.64 -6.23 -14.11
CA VAL A 215 2.37 -5.48 -15.15
C VAL A 215 1.38 -4.82 -16.09
N ALA A 216 1.80 -3.83 -16.85
CA ALA A 216 0.98 -3.27 -17.91
C ALA A 216 1.39 -3.84 -19.28
N GLY A 217 0.40 -4.18 -20.11
CA GLY A 217 0.61 -4.72 -21.45
C GLY A 217 -0.69 -4.78 -22.25
N ASP A 218 -0.57 -4.99 -23.55
CA ASP A 218 -1.67 -4.98 -24.50
C ASP A 218 -2.43 -6.33 -24.61
N ALA A 219 -1.81 -7.43 -24.19
CA ALA A 219 -2.40 -8.76 -24.30
C ALA A 219 -3.08 -9.22 -23.01
N PRO A 220 -4.14 -10.05 -23.11
CA PRO A 220 -4.78 -10.66 -21.94
C PRO A 220 -4.02 -11.84 -21.34
N GLN A 221 -3.05 -12.45 -22.09
CA GLN A 221 -2.40 -13.69 -21.67
C GLN A 221 -0.88 -13.54 -21.57
N ILE A 222 -0.24 -14.51 -20.89
CA ILE A 222 1.20 -14.70 -20.90
C ILE A 222 1.67 -15.12 -22.29
N THR A 223 2.81 -14.57 -22.73
CA THR A 223 3.51 -14.96 -23.95
C THR A 223 4.95 -15.37 -23.62
N ARG A 224 5.73 -15.78 -24.62
CA ARG A 224 7.17 -16.06 -24.41
C ARG A 224 7.96 -14.85 -23.90
N LYS A 225 7.50 -13.65 -24.23
CA LYS A 225 8.13 -12.36 -23.83
C LYS A 225 7.60 -11.84 -22.50
N ARG A 226 6.54 -12.42 -21.95
CA ARG A 226 5.86 -11.97 -20.72
C ARG A 226 5.84 -13.09 -19.70
N ARG A 227 6.30 -12.81 -18.51
CA ARG A 227 6.22 -13.73 -17.36
C ARG A 227 4.85 -13.73 -16.71
N TYR A 228 4.16 -12.59 -16.73
CA TYR A 228 2.86 -12.38 -16.13
C TYR A 228 1.83 -11.93 -17.17
N ALA A 229 0.58 -12.32 -16.99
CA ALA A 229 -0.50 -11.86 -17.85
C ALA A 229 -0.82 -10.38 -17.56
N PRO A 230 -0.69 -9.47 -18.53
CA PRO A 230 -0.99 -8.07 -18.32
C PRO A 230 -2.50 -7.76 -18.34
N MET A 231 -3.32 -8.71 -18.75
CA MET A 231 -4.80 -8.65 -18.76
C MET A 231 -5.35 -7.44 -19.55
N ALA A 232 -4.66 -7.03 -20.63
CA ALA A 232 -5.00 -5.88 -21.46
C ALA A 232 -5.04 -4.55 -20.68
N SER A 233 -4.16 -4.37 -19.71
CA SER A 233 -4.11 -3.15 -18.88
C SER A 233 -3.63 -1.90 -19.62
N LEU A 234 -2.80 -2.01 -20.66
CA LEU A 234 -2.37 -0.83 -21.45
C LEU A 234 -3.52 -0.15 -22.21
N PRO A 235 -4.36 -0.86 -22.97
CA PRO A 235 -5.54 -0.23 -23.61
C PRO A 235 -6.49 0.40 -22.60
N PHE A 236 -6.65 -0.23 -21.42
CA PHE A 236 -7.44 0.35 -20.32
C PHE A 236 -6.82 1.66 -19.84
N LEU A 237 -5.51 1.66 -19.51
CA LEU A 237 -4.78 2.84 -19.04
C LEU A 237 -4.87 4.00 -20.03
N GLU A 238 -4.61 3.75 -21.31
CA GLU A 238 -4.65 4.79 -22.34
C GLU A 238 -6.03 5.45 -22.42
N LYS A 239 -7.09 4.63 -22.53
CA LYS A 239 -8.47 5.11 -22.58
C LYS A 239 -8.86 5.86 -21.32
N ASP A 240 -8.46 5.37 -20.16
CA ASP A 240 -8.78 5.96 -18.88
C ASP A 240 -8.14 7.33 -18.70
N LEU A 241 -6.83 7.45 -18.96
CA LEU A 241 -6.11 8.73 -18.90
C LEU A 241 -6.67 9.76 -19.91
N GLN A 242 -6.99 9.35 -21.13
CA GLN A 242 -7.60 10.22 -22.12
C GLN A 242 -8.96 10.75 -21.63
N THR A 243 -9.78 9.91 -21.01
CA THR A 243 -11.14 10.22 -20.61
C THR A 243 -11.22 11.04 -19.32
N HIS A 244 -10.45 10.65 -18.30
CA HIS A 244 -10.61 11.17 -16.94
C HIS A 244 -9.53 12.19 -16.53
N VAL A 245 -8.41 12.24 -17.24
CA VAL A 245 -7.34 13.23 -17.04
C VAL A 245 -7.24 14.19 -18.20
N GLY A 246 -7.08 13.71 -19.43
CA GLY A 246 -6.99 14.53 -20.63
C GLY A 246 -5.95 15.65 -20.49
N LYS A 247 -6.36 16.90 -20.77
CA LYS A 247 -5.51 18.11 -20.65
C LYS A 247 -5.67 18.84 -19.31
N SER A 248 -6.33 18.27 -18.32
CA SER A 248 -6.64 18.94 -17.05
C SER A 248 -5.41 19.27 -16.20
N GLY A 249 -4.28 18.59 -16.43
CA GLY A 249 -3.10 18.67 -15.57
C GLY A 249 -3.27 18.02 -14.20
N LYS A 250 -4.36 17.26 -13.99
CA LYS A 250 -4.64 16.50 -12.76
C LYS A 250 -3.48 15.55 -12.48
N PRO A 251 -2.93 15.50 -11.25
CA PRO A 251 -1.91 14.52 -10.87
C PRO A 251 -2.46 13.10 -10.96
N VAL A 252 -1.62 12.17 -11.38
CA VAL A 252 -1.97 10.75 -11.56
C VAL A 252 -1.06 9.87 -10.69
N VAL A 253 -1.65 8.91 -10.00
CA VAL A 253 -0.95 7.82 -9.30
C VAL A 253 -1.30 6.51 -9.98
N LEU A 254 -0.28 5.77 -10.42
CA LEU A 254 -0.42 4.47 -11.06
C LEU A 254 -0.03 3.37 -10.07
N ILE A 255 -0.76 2.26 -10.08
CA ILE A 255 -0.49 1.14 -9.20
C ILE A 255 -0.32 -0.13 -10.04
N HIS A 256 0.85 -0.73 -9.98
CA HIS A 256 1.16 -2.04 -10.55
C HIS A 256 2.14 -2.77 -9.64
N HIS A 257 2.11 -4.10 -9.61
CA HIS A 257 2.83 -4.86 -8.61
C HIS A 257 4.35 -4.87 -8.83
N VAL A 258 4.80 -5.13 -10.06
CA VAL A 258 6.22 -5.28 -10.41
C VAL A 258 6.80 -3.97 -10.94
N ASP A 259 7.91 -3.52 -10.39
CA ASP A 259 8.63 -2.31 -10.79
C ASP A 259 9.19 -2.44 -12.22
N VAL A 260 8.67 -1.67 -13.15
CA VAL A 260 9.09 -1.69 -14.56
C VAL A 260 10.55 -1.28 -14.74
N HIS A 261 11.03 -0.32 -13.97
CA HIS A 261 12.39 0.17 -14.07
C HIS A 261 13.43 -0.92 -13.77
N ARG A 262 13.13 -1.78 -12.80
CA ARG A 262 14.07 -2.81 -12.35
C ARG A 262 13.99 -4.09 -13.15
N TYR A 263 12.81 -4.42 -13.65
CA TYR A 263 12.50 -5.75 -14.17
C TYR A 263 12.13 -5.77 -15.65
N SER A 264 12.20 -4.62 -16.35
CA SER A 264 12.06 -4.59 -17.80
C SER A 264 13.29 -5.18 -18.49
N VAL A 265 13.07 -5.77 -19.67
CA VAL A 265 14.16 -6.18 -20.56
C VAL A 265 14.80 -4.93 -21.16
N THR A 266 16.13 -4.87 -21.19
CA THR A 266 16.86 -3.74 -21.77
C THR A 266 16.92 -3.77 -23.31
N VAL A 267 16.76 -4.95 -23.90
CA VAL A 267 16.73 -5.20 -25.34
C VAL A 267 15.70 -6.28 -25.67
N GLU A 268 15.12 -6.22 -26.85
CA GLU A 268 14.25 -7.28 -27.34
C GLU A 268 15.08 -8.49 -27.75
N ASP A 269 15.34 -9.41 -26.82
CA ASP A 269 16.06 -10.66 -27.05
C ASP A 269 15.18 -11.86 -26.69
N GLU A 270 14.81 -12.66 -27.70
CA GLU A 270 14.00 -13.86 -27.50
C GLU A 270 14.71 -14.96 -26.67
N LYS A 271 16.01 -14.87 -26.49
CA LYS A 271 16.79 -15.80 -25.65
C LYS A 271 16.76 -15.44 -24.19
N VAL A 272 16.42 -14.20 -23.87
CA VAL A 272 16.28 -13.75 -22.49
C VAL A 272 15.01 -14.36 -21.91
N LYS A 273 15.20 -15.27 -20.96
CA LYS A 273 14.11 -15.91 -20.22
C LYS A 273 13.98 -15.21 -18.85
N ASN A 274 12.76 -15.14 -18.34
CA ASN A 274 12.45 -14.68 -16.98
C ASN A 274 12.54 -13.17 -16.74
N HIS A 275 12.29 -12.35 -17.74
CA HIS A 275 11.98 -10.95 -17.48
C HIS A 275 10.54 -10.81 -16.97
N GLU A 276 10.35 -9.93 -16.03
CA GLU A 276 9.05 -9.71 -15.39
C GLU A 276 8.22 -8.70 -16.18
N TRP A 277 8.90 -7.77 -16.86
CA TRP A 277 8.30 -6.90 -17.87
C TRP A 277 8.88 -7.19 -19.26
N ASP A 278 8.01 -7.20 -20.26
CA ASP A 278 8.41 -7.19 -21.65
C ASP A 278 8.96 -5.81 -22.04
N TYR A 279 9.98 -5.74 -22.87
CA TYR A 279 10.58 -4.48 -23.28
C TYR A 279 9.59 -3.59 -24.05
N GLY A 280 8.84 -4.16 -24.98
CA GLY A 280 7.84 -3.44 -25.76
C GLY A 280 6.73 -2.88 -24.90
N ASP A 281 6.26 -3.66 -23.90
CA ASP A 281 5.25 -3.21 -22.94
C ASP A 281 5.78 -2.05 -22.07
N ALA A 282 7.03 -2.13 -21.61
CA ALA A 282 7.64 -1.07 -20.81
C ALA A 282 7.75 0.25 -21.61
N GLN A 283 8.15 0.16 -22.90
CA GLN A 283 8.22 1.32 -23.78
C GLN A 283 6.83 1.90 -24.09
N ALA A 284 5.84 1.06 -24.38
CA ALA A 284 4.47 1.48 -24.61
C ALA A 284 3.85 2.13 -23.37
N PHE A 285 4.10 1.55 -22.18
CA PHE A 285 3.68 2.12 -20.91
C PHE A 285 4.25 3.54 -20.72
N TYR A 286 5.56 3.71 -20.94
CA TYR A 286 6.17 5.04 -20.83
C TYR A 286 5.58 6.05 -21.81
N GLN A 287 5.38 5.66 -23.07
CA GLN A 287 4.79 6.53 -24.09
C GLN A 287 3.37 7.00 -23.73
N ILE A 288 2.58 6.11 -23.13
CA ILE A 288 1.22 6.45 -22.68
C ILE A 288 1.25 7.44 -21.53
N ILE A 289 2.14 7.27 -20.55
CA ILE A 289 2.15 8.07 -19.33
C ILE A 289 2.93 9.39 -19.45
N ALA A 290 3.92 9.47 -20.34
CA ALA A 290 4.82 10.62 -20.47
C ALA A 290 4.10 11.98 -20.70
N PRO A 291 2.95 12.06 -21.41
CA PRO A 291 2.21 13.32 -21.59
C PRO A 291 1.50 13.81 -20.31
N TYR A 292 1.38 12.98 -19.27
CA TYR A 292 0.59 13.26 -18.07
C TYR A 292 1.47 13.62 -16.89
N ARG A 293 0.87 14.31 -15.91
CA ARG A 293 1.52 14.67 -14.65
C ARG A 293 1.48 13.47 -13.69
N ILE A 294 2.43 12.53 -13.83
CA ILE A 294 2.50 11.35 -12.97
C ILE A 294 3.15 11.71 -11.64
N ALA A 295 2.35 11.68 -10.57
CA ALA A 295 2.80 11.94 -9.21
C ALA A 295 3.64 10.78 -8.66
N ALA A 296 3.20 9.53 -8.90
CA ALA A 296 3.94 8.33 -8.54
C ALA A 296 3.46 7.09 -9.31
N CYS A 297 4.36 6.11 -9.47
CA CYS A 297 4.04 4.70 -9.67
C CYS A 297 4.28 3.97 -8.34
N ILE A 298 3.29 3.20 -7.88
CA ILE A 298 3.34 2.42 -6.63
C ILE A 298 3.51 0.94 -6.98
N CYS A 299 4.49 0.29 -6.36
CA CYS A 299 4.83 -1.12 -6.60
C CYS A 299 5.06 -1.87 -5.28
N GLY A 300 5.04 -3.21 -5.34
CA GLY A 300 5.43 -4.15 -4.30
C GLY A 300 6.50 -5.14 -4.77
N HIS A 301 6.27 -6.46 -4.58
CA HIS A 301 6.99 -7.59 -5.17
C HIS A 301 8.36 -7.90 -4.59
N THR A 302 9.19 -6.89 -4.31
CA THR A 302 10.60 -7.14 -3.97
C THR A 302 10.85 -7.37 -2.49
N HIS A 303 9.84 -7.13 -1.65
CA HIS A 303 9.94 -7.14 -0.20
C HIS A 303 11.06 -6.24 0.36
N VAL A 304 11.42 -5.22 -0.41
CA VAL A 304 12.44 -4.23 -0.03
C VAL A 304 11.96 -2.85 -0.45
N ARG A 305 11.79 -1.97 0.50
CA ARG A 305 11.44 -0.59 0.22
C ARG A 305 12.51 0.07 -0.67
N ARG A 306 12.06 0.66 -1.77
CA ARG A 306 12.90 1.42 -2.68
C ARG A 306 12.15 2.60 -3.26
N THR A 307 12.78 3.76 -3.23
CA THR A 307 12.29 4.95 -3.92
C THR A 307 13.26 5.34 -5.01
N MET A 308 12.78 5.64 -6.20
CA MET A 308 13.60 6.02 -7.34
C MET A 308 12.83 6.87 -8.33
N ARG A 309 13.48 7.28 -9.41
CA ARG A 309 12.84 7.91 -10.58
C ARG A 309 13.17 7.13 -11.84
N TRP A 310 12.25 7.16 -12.79
CA TRP A 310 12.39 6.51 -14.09
C TRP A 310 11.97 7.46 -15.22
N ASP A 311 12.80 7.55 -16.25
CA ASP A 311 12.61 8.42 -17.41
C ASP A 311 12.30 7.65 -18.70
N GLY A 312 11.90 6.39 -18.58
CA GLY A 312 11.57 5.51 -19.71
C GLY A 312 12.79 4.81 -20.33
N THR A 313 14.00 5.08 -19.83
CA THR A 313 15.20 4.42 -20.34
C THR A 313 15.49 3.12 -19.59
N PRO A 314 16.11 2.11 -20.27
CA PRO A 314 16.45 0.84 -19.65
C PRO A 314 17.49 0.95 -18.52
N ASP A 315 18.42 1.90 -18.66
CA ASP A 315 19.58 2.04 -17.75
C ASP A 315 19.30 2.91 -16.53
N GLY A 316 18.06 3.30 -16.37
CA GLY A 316 17.59 4.39 -15.57
C GLY A 316 17.73 4.26 -14.07
N ASN A 317 18.88 4.48 -13.50
CA ASN A 317 18.98 4.99 -12.13
C ASN A 317 19.01 6.52 -12.19
N THR A 318 17.90 7.12 -12.57
CA THR A 318 17.85 8.55 -12.87
C THR A 318 17.37 9.35 -11.67
N THR A 319 17.82 10.58 -11.57
CA THR A 319 17.31 11.60 -10.63
C THR A 319 16.13 12.37 -11.23
N LYS A 320 15.75 12.07 -12.45
CA LYS A 320 14.67 12.70 -13.23
C LYS A 320 13.61 11.66 -13.62
N GLY A 321 12.46 12.13 -14.07
CA GLY A 321 11.37 11.28 -14.52
C GLY A 321 10.34 11.00 -13.44
N VAL A 322 9.54 9.96 -13.67
CA VAL A 322 8.41 9.55 -12.82
C VAL A 322 8.91 8.98 -11.49
N PRO A 323 8.38 9.43 -10.33
CA PRO A 323 8.68 8.79 -9.05
C PRO A 323 8.12 7.37 -8.98
N PHE A 324 8.95 6.41 -8.53
CA PHE A 324 8.56 5.04 -8.21
C PHE A 324 8.70 4.80 -6.71
N LEU A 325 7.65 4.31 -6.11
CA LEU A 325 7.55 3.96 -4.69
C LEU A 325 7.35 2.45 -4.59
N ASN A 326 8.44 1.70 -4.43
CA ASN A 326 8.35 0.28 -4.15
C ASN A 326 8.26 0.10 -2.64
N THR A 327 7.15 -0.46 -2.16
CA THR A 327 6.94 -0.69 -0.73
C THR A 327 7.69 -1.93 -0.26
N ASP A 328 7.98 -2.01 1.04
CA ASP A 328 8.46 -3.24 1.67
C ASP A 328 7.32 -4.24 1.79
N ASN A 329 7.61 -5.47 2.21
CA ASN A 329 6.55 -6.37 2.61
C ASN A 329 5.82 -5.81 3.84
N ALA A 330 4.50 -5.83 3.81
CA ALA A 330 3.71 -5.27 4.88
C ALA A 330 3.36 -6.29 5.99
N ALA A 331 3.28 -7.59 5.66
CA ALA A 331 2.91 -8.61 6.65
C ALA A 331 3.35 -10.04 6.27
N HIS A 332 4.37 -10.19 5.44
CA HIS A 332 4.84 -11.52 5.03
C HIS A 332 5.33 -12.34 6.24
N PHE A 333 4.71 -13.51 6.45
CA PHE A 333 4.84 -14.33 7.66
C PHE A 333 6.26 -14.88 7.92
N HIS A 334 7.13 -14.90 6.93
CA HIS A 334 8.54 -15.28 7.09
C HIS A 334 9.44 -14.12 7.58
N SER A 335 8.92 -12.90 7.67
CA SER A 335 9.70 -11.74 8.07
C SER A 335 9.16 -11.13 9.37
N GLN A 336 10.05 -10.79 10.28
CA GLN A 336 9.71 -9.97 11.44
C GLN A 336 9.83 -8.47 11.13
N SER A 337 10.67 -8.11 10.15
CA SER A 337 10.88 -6.74 9.68
C SER A 337 9.93 -6.43 8.54
N GLN A 338 9.05 -5.47 8.75
CA GLN A 338 7.99 -5.11 7.82
C GLN A 338 7.77 -3.60 7.84
N ALA A 339 7.26 -3.03 6.74
CA ALA A 339 7.00 -1.60 6.70
C ALA A 339 5.82 -1.24 5.78
N VAL A 340 5.25 -0.07 6.04
CA VAL A 340 4.21 0.56 5.23
C VAL A 340 4.57 2.01 4.94
N LEU A 341 4.04 2.57 3.85
CA LEU A 341 4.22 3.97 3.55
C LEU A 341 2.95 4.76 3.89
N HIS A 342 3.13 5.95 4.41
CA HIS A 342 2.11 6.98 4.47
C HIS A 342 2.44 8.03 3.41
N VAL A 343 1.49 8.30 2.53
CA VAL A 343 1.62 9.26 1.44
C VAL A 343 0.62 10.39 1.64
N ALA A 344 1.08 11.62 1.55
CA ALA A 344 0.23 12.81 1.52
C ALA A 344 0.55 13.63 0.27
N ILE A 345 -0.49 14.05 -0.46
CA ILE A 345 -0.35 14.95 -1.62
C ILE A 345 -1.13 16.22 -1.31
N THR A 346 -0.40 17.35 -1.27
CA THR A 346 -0.97 18.66 -0.96
C THR A 346 -0.44 19.70 -1.96
N GLY A 347 -1.33 20.31 -2.72
CA GLY A 347 -0.93 21.29 -3.74
C GLY A 347 -0.01 20.67 -4.80
N GLU A 348 1.25 21.08 -4.83
CA GLU A 348 2.26 20.59 -5.78
C GLU A 348 3.31 19.66 -5.13
N GLU A 349 3.09 19.21 -3.90
CA GLU A 349 4.03 18.38 -3.17
C GLU A 349 3.41 17.04 -2.76
N MET A 350 4.17 15.96 -2.97
CA MET A 350 3.92 14.65 -2.40
C MET A 350 4.96 14.36 -1.33
N ILE A 351 4.50 14.02 -0.13
CA ILE A 351 5.33 13.66 1.02
C ILE A 351 5.09 12.19 1.33
N VAL A 352 6.18 11.42 1.41
CA VAL A 352 6.16 10.00 1.73
C VAL A 352 6.92 9.76 3.03
N ARG A 353 6.33 9.00 3.94
CA ARG A 353 6.91 8.60 5.23
C ARG A 353 6.78 7.10 5.40
N GLU A 354 7.66 6.50 6.17
CA GLU A 354 7.67 5.06 6.42
C GLU A 354 7.41 4.76 7.90
N PHE A 355 6.45 3.86 8.15
CA PHE A 355 6.20 3.29 9.47
C PHE A 355 6.56 1.81 9.42
N ALA A 356 7.40 1.33 10.35
CA ALA A 356 8.00 0.01 10.31
C ALA A 356 7.92 -0.72 11.64
N THR A 357 8.03 -2.04 11.57
CA THR A 357 8.14 -2.96 12.70
C THR A 357 9.37 -3.84 12.56
N GLN A 358 9.82 -4.43 13.67
CA GLN A 358 10.87 -5.45 13.73
C GLN A 358 10.38 -6.74 14.43
N ASP A 359 9.09 -6.82 14.75
CA ASP A 359 8.50 -7.88 15.56
C ASP A 359 7.10 -8.31 15.06
N ALA A 360 6.90 -8.26 13.73
CA ALA A 360 5.64 -8.62 13.07
C ALA A 360 4.44 -7.85 13.66
N TRP A 361 4.58 -6.54 13.80
CA TRP A 361 3.56 -5.59 14.23
C TRP A 361 3.10 -5.70 15.69
N LYS A 362 3.87 -6.36 16.57
CA LYS A 362 3.65 -6.24 18.01
C LYS A 362 3.96 -4.82 18.48
N SER A 363 5.02 -4.23 17.94
CA SER A 363 5.35 -2.81 18.06
C SER A 363 5.56 -2.17 16.68
N GLY A 364 5.64 -0.84 16.61
CA GLY A 364 5.93 -0.13 15.37
C GLY A 364 6.39 1.30 15.63
N ALA A 365 7.20 1.83 14.71
CA ALA A 365 7.72 3.19 14.80
C ALA A 365 7.87 3.83 13.41
N TRP A 366 7.80 5.16 13.36
CA TRP A 366 8.21 5.91 12.18
C TRP A 366 9.73 5.83 12.03
N THR A 367 10.18 5.43 10.85
CA THR A 367 11.61 5.51 10.50
C THR A 367 11.97 6.97 10.23
N PRO A 368 13.26 7.36 10.24
CA PRO A 368 13.67 8.73 9.92
C PRO A 368 13.51 9.09 8.44
N GLN A 369 12.93 8.20 7.63
CA GLN A 369 12.79 8.39 6.20
C GLN A 369 11.67 9.38 5.87
N LEU A 370 12.00 10.40 5.12
CA LEU A 370 11.11 11.44 4.64
C LEU A 370 11.47 11.79 3.20
N TRP A 371 10.61 11.46 2.26
CA TRP A 371 10.81 11.80 0.85
C TRP A 371 9.82 12.87 0.43
N ARG A 372 10.28 13.80 -0.38
CA ARG A 372 9.49 14.87 -0.95
C ARG A 372 9.64 14.89 -2.45
N TYR A 373 8.52 14.97 -3.15
CA TYR A 373 8.47 15.02 -4.59
C TYR A 373 7.61 16.20 -5.01
N LYS A 374 8.07 16.94 -6.01
CA LYS A 374 7.19 17.88 -6.72
C LYS A 374 6.24 17.07 -7.60
N VAL A 375 4.96 17.38 -7.47
CA VAL A 375 3.87 16.73 -8.20
C VAL A 375 3.40 17.62 -9.33
#